data_8a7f0e3b08c5e081c5197a5b6fb36825
#
_entry.id   8a7f0e3b08c5e081c5197a5b6fb36825
#
_cell.length_a   1.000
_cell.length_b   1.000
_cell.length_c   1.000
_cell.angle_alpha   90.00
_cell.angle_beta   90.00
_cell.angle_gamma   90.00
#
_symmetry.space_group_name_H-M   'P 1'
#
loop_
_entity.id
_entity.type
_entity.pdbx_description
1 polymer ?
#
loop_
_entity_poly.entity_id
_entity_poly.type
_entity_poly.pdbx_seq_one_letter_code
_entity_poly.pdbx_strand_id
1 'polypeptide(L)'
;MMSEQTVQSAMSIILHAGDARVACKEALDAISEADFEKADIKLKEAQAKITEAHKVQTDAIQGETRGDESEYSLLFAHAQDTLMTIYSEINIAKQLLKIFSAYEKRIPALENKDC
;
A
#
# COMPACT_ATOMS: atom_id res chain seq x y z
N MET A 1 14.11 26.02 -7.51
CA MET A 1 12.74 25.83 -8.02
C MET A 1 12.53 24.39 -8.43
N MET A 2 11.44 23.77 -7.96
CA MET A 2 11.13 22.40 -8.36
C MET A 2 10.77 22.36 -9.84
N SER A 3 11.30 21.37 -10.55
CA SER A 3 10.87 21.15 -11.93
C SER A 3 9.41 20.69 -11.96
N GLU A 4 8.72 21.04 -13.02
CA GLU A 4 7.34 20.60 -13.24
C GLU A 4 7.25 19.07 -13.23
N GLN A 5 8.26 18.41 -13.78
CA GLN A 5 8.32 16.96 -13.81
C GLN A 5 8.42 16.35 -12.41
N THR A 6 9.19 16.98 -11.52
CA THR A 6 9.30 16.54 -10.12
C THR A 6 7.96 16.69 -9.40
N VAL A 7 7.25 17.80 -9.64
CA VAL A 7 5.93 18.03 -9.06
C VAL A 7 4.94 16.98 -9.56
N GLN A 8 4.92 16.71 -10.85
CA GLN A 8 4.03 15.70 -11.44
C GLN A 8 4.32 14.31 -10.90
N SER A 9 5.59 13.94 -10.75
CA SER A 9 5.99 12.66 -10.19
C SER A 9 5.52 12.54 -8.74
N ALA A 10 5.74 13.58 -7.93
CA ALA A 10 5.32 13.59 -6.54
C ALA A 10 3.80 13.45 -6.41
N MET A 11 3.05 14.18 -7.21
CA MET A 11 1.59 14.11 -7.19
C MET A 11 1.09 12.75 -7.64
N SER A 12 1.72 12.16 -8.65
CA SER A 12 1.36 10.81 -9.13
C SER A 12 1.59 9.77 -8.04
N ILE A 13 2.71 9.85 -7.34
CA ILE A 13 3.01 8.95 -6.21
C ILE A 13 1.93 9.08 -5.13
N ILE A 14 1.58 10.29 -4.76
CA ILE A 14 0.58 10.56 -3.72
C ILE A 14 -0.78 10.00 -4.12
N LEU A 15 -1.19 10.21 -5.37
CA LEU A 15 -2.47 9.71 -5.86
C LEU A 15 -2.54 8.19 -5.87
N HIS A 16 -1.53 7.53 -6.41
CA HIS A 16 -1.50 6.06 -6.45
C HIS A 16 -1.41 5.47 -5.05
N ALA A 17 -0.60 6.07 -4.17
CA ALA A 17 -0.48 5.62 -2.79
C ALA A 17 -1.80 5.82 -2.04
N GLY A 18 -2.51 6.93 -2.29
CA GLY A 18 -3.83 7.19 -1.71
C GLY A 18 -4.85 6.15 -2.14
N ASP A 19 -4.87 5.79 -3.43
CA ASP A 19 -5.74 4.74 -3.95
C ASP A 19 -5.42 3.39 -3.29
N ALA A 20 -4.14 3.11 -3.11
CA ALA A 20 -3.70 1.89 -2.42
C ALA A 20 -4.19 1.86 -0.97
N ARG A 21 -4.15 3.00 -0.28
CA ARG A 21 -4.63 3.09 1.10
C ARG A 21 -6.12 2.82 1.20
N VAL A 22 -6.92 3.34 0.26
CA VAL A 22 -8.36 3.08 0.23
C VAL A 22 -8.63 1.58 0.07
N ALA A 23 -7.95 0.93 -0.88
CA ALA A 23 -8.11 -0.51 -1.10
C ALA A 23 -7.66 -1.31 0.13
N CYS A 24 -6.58 -0.88 0.78
CA CYS A 24 -6.08 -1.51 2.00
C CYS A 24 -7.11 -1.41 3.13
N LYS A 25 -7.73 -0.25 3.30
CA LYS A 25 -8.78 -0.06 4.30
C LYS A 25 -9.97 -0.97 4.02
N GLU A 26 -10.39 -1.07 2.76
CA GLU A 26 -11.49 -1.96 2.38
C GLU A 26 -11.15 -3.42 2.68
N ALA A 27 -9.89 -3.80 2.50
CA ALA A 27 -9.42 -5.14 2.86
C ALA A 27 -9.51 -5.39 4.36
N LEU A 28 -9.10 -4.42 5.16
CA LEU A 28 -9.17 -4.53 6.62
C LEU A 28 -10.63 -4.60 7.10
N ASP A 29 -11.51 -3.82 6.49
CA ASP A 29 -12.94 -3.89 6.80
C ASP A 29 -13.50 -5.28 6.46
N ALA A 30 -13.09 -5.86 5.33
CA ALA A 30 -13.50 -7.21 4.94
C ALA A 30 -12.99 -8.27 5.93
N ILE A 31 -11.77 -8.11 6.43
CA ILE A 31 -11.23 -8.99 7.46
C ILE A 31 -12.09 -8.93 8.72
N SER A 32 -12.52 -7.73 9.12
CA SER A 32 -13.35 -7.55 10.31
C SER A 32 -14.72 -8.23 10.17
N GLU A 33 -15.18 -8.44 8.95
CA GLU A 33 -16.43 -9.12 8.64
C GLU A 33 -16.24 -10.62 8.34
N ALA A 34 -15.01 -11.11 8.47
CA ALA A 34 -14.62 -12.48 8.13
C ALA A 34 -14.83 -12.82 6.63
N ASP A 35 -14.84 -11.80 5.79
CA ASP A 35 -14.90 -11.98 4.34
C ASP A 35 -13.48 -11.99 3.76
N PHE A 36 -12.80 -13.11 3.91
CA PHE A 36 -11.39 -13.24 3.57
C PHE A 36 -11.13 -13.26 2.08
N GLU A 37 -12.10 -13.70 1.29
CA GLU A 37 -12.00 -13.67 -0.17
C GLU A 37 -11.98 -12.24 -0.68
N LYS A 38 -12.90 -11.40 -0.18
CA LYS A 38 -12.93 -9.97 -0.51
C LYS A 38 -11.66 -9.28 -0.04
N ALA A 39 -11.19 -9.62 1.16
CA ALA A 39 -9.95 -9.05 1.70
C ALA A 39 -8.76 -9.33 0.79
N ASP A 40 -8.64 -10.56 0.29
CA ASP A 40 -7.56 -10.94 -0.62
C ASP A 40 -7.62 -10.14 -1.91
N ILE A 41 -8.82 -10.00 -2.48
CA ILE A 41 -9.03 -9.21 -3.71
C ILE A 41 -8.61 -7.77 -3.50
N LYS A 42 -9.02 -7.16 -2.37
CA LYS A 42 -8.69 -5.77 -2.07
C LYS A 42 -7.20 -5.57 -1.79
N LEU A 43 -6.54 -6.54 -1.15
CA LEU A 43 -5.09 -6.45 -0.93
C LEU A 43 -4.31 -6.54 -2.23
N LYS A 44 -4.77 -7.35 -3.18
CA LYS A 44 -4.16 -7.42 -4.51
C LYS A 44 -4.33 -6.09 -5.25
N GLU A 45 -5.49 -5.47 -5.12
CA GLU A 45 -5.74 -4.14 -5.68
C GLU A 45 -4.82 -3.10 -5.06
N ALA A 46 -4.68 -3.11 -3.72
CA ALA A 46 -3.77 -2.21 -3.01
C ALA A 46 -2.33 -2.41 -3.46
N GLN A 47 -1.90 -3.67 -3.62
CA GLN A 47 -0.55 -3.98 -4.07
C GLN A 47 -0.29 -3.45 -5.48
N ALA A 48 -1.26 -3.59 -6.38
CA ALA A 48 -1.12 -3.07 -7.74
C ALA A 48 -0.95 -1.54 -7.74
N LYS A 49 -1.73 -0.86 -6.92
CA LYS A 49 -1.65 0.62 -6.82
C LYS A 49 -0.34 1.08 -6.21
N ILE A 50 0.14 0.41 -5.15
CA ILE A 50 1.40 0.80 -4.53
C ILE A 50 2.60 0.50 -5.44
N THR A 51 2.50 -0.54 -6.25
CA THR A 51 3.51 -0.88 -7.24
C THR A 51 3.62 0.22 -8.29
N GLU A 52 2.50 0.79 -8.73
CA GLU A 52 2.51 1.91 -9.66
C GLU A 52 3.19 3.15 -9.04
N ALA A 53 2.89 3.46 -7.78
CA ALA A 53 3.54 4.54 -7.07
C ALA A 53 5.06 4.32 -6.98
N HIS A 54 5.45 3.08 -6.72
CA HIS A 54 6.86 2.71 -6.61
C HIS A 54 7.61 2.88 -7.94
N LYS A 55 6.96 2.54 -9.04
CA LYS A 55 7.51 2.75 -10.38
C LYS A 55 7.77 4.22 -10.67
N VAL A 56 6.81 5.08 -10.35
CA VAL A 56 6.96 6.52 -10.54
C VAL A 56 8.14 7.04 -9.71
N GLN A 57 8.25 6.58 -8.47
CA GLN A 57 9.36 6.95 -7.59
C GLN A 57 10.70 6.52 -8.18
N THR A 58 10.79 5.27 -8.63
CA THR A 58 12.02 4.72 -9.21
C THR A 58 12.44 5.50 -10.46
N ASP A 59 11.50 5.77 -11.35
CA ASP A 59 11.76 6.52 -12.56
C ASP A 59 12.24 7.93 -12.26
N ALA A 60 11.64 8.58 -11.26
CA ALA A 60 12.03 9.93 -10.86
C ALA A 60 13.44 9.95 -10.28
N ILE A 61 13.78 8.96 -9.42
CA ILE A 61 15.10 8.85 -8.82
C ILE A 61 16.16 8.59 -9.92
N GLN A 62 15.88 7.69 -10.85
CA GLN A 62 16.79 7.41 -11.96
C GLN A 62 16.99 8.63 -12.85
N GLY A 63 15.93 9.40 -13.06
CA GLY A 63 16.00 10.64 -13.81
C GLY A 63 16.91 11.67 -13.13
N GLU A 64 16.81 11.81 -11.80
CA GLU A 64 17.68 12.68 -11.03
C GLU A 64 19.14 12.24 -11.09
N THR A 65 19.37 10.92 -10.99
CA THR A 65 20.72 10.37 -11.04
C THR A 65 21.39 10.64 -12.38
N ARG A 66 20.63 10.65 -13.48
CA ARG A 66 21.14 10.94 -14.82
C ARG A 66 21.17 12.43 -15.10
N GLY A 67 20.34 13.20 -14.43
CA GLY A 67 20.26 14.64 -14.57
C GLY A 67 21.32 15.32 -13.71
N ASP A 68 21.69 16.49 -14.10
CA ASP A 68 22.74 17.25 -13.43
C ASP A 68 22.23 18.00 -12.21
N GLU A 69 20.94 17.96 -11.93
CA GLU A 69 20.36 18.72 -10.83
C GLU A 69 19.55 17.83 -9.92
N SER A 70 20.08 17.62 -8.72
CA SER A 70 19.29 17.07 -7.63
C SER A 70 18.80 18.23 -6.77
N GLU A 71 17.63 18.76 -7.08
CA GLU A 71 17.01 19.73 -6.19
C GLU A 71 16.26 19.00 -5.09
N TYR A 72 16.55 19.37 -3.86
CA TYR A 72 15.75 18.89 -2.73
C TYR A 72 14.32 19.37 -2.91
N SER A 73 13.39 18.44 -2.89
CA SER A 73 11.96 18.75 -2.97
C SER A 73 11.26 18.22 -1.73
N LEU A 74 10.71 19.12 -0.95
CA LEU A 74 9.92 18.76 0.23
C LEU A 74 8.68 17.97 -0.20
N LEU A 75 8.06 18.37 -1.31
CA LEU A 75 6.91 17.66 -1.84
C LEU A 75 7.26 16.22 -2.23
N PHE A 76 8.39 16.01 -2.89
CA PHE A 76 8.83 14.68 -3.30
C PHE A 76 9.20 13.83 -2.08
N ALA A 77 9.84 14.42 -1.07
CA ALA A 77 10.14 13.74 0.19
C ALA A 77 8.84 13.31 0.89
N HIS A 78 7.83 14.17 0.89
CA HIS A 78 6.52 13.84 1.46
C HIS A 78 5.85 12.70 0.69
N ALA A 79 5.96 12.72 -0.65
CA ALA A 79 5.42 11.65 -1.49
C ALA A 79 6.09 10.31 -1.17
N GLN A 80 7.42 10.30 -1.00
CA GLN A 80 8.17 9.10 -0.63
C GLN A 80 7.75 8.58 0.74
N ASP A 81 7.59 9.47 1.73
CA ASP A 81 7.11 9.10 3.06
C ASP A 81 5.72 8.48 3.00
N THR A 82 4.83 9.09 2.22
CA THR A 82 3.47 8.59 2.04
C THR A 82 3.48 7.18 1.45
N LEU A 83 4.27 6.99 0.39
CA LEU A 83 4.41 5.68 -0.26
C LEU A 83 4.91 4.63 0.72
N MET A 84 5.96 4.94 1.47
CA MET A 84 6.58 3.97 2.38
C MET A 84 5.65 3.63 3.54
N THR A 85 4.91 4.62 4.05
CA THR A 85 3.95 4.40 5.12
C THR A 85 2.84 3.46 4.67
N ILE A 86 2.27 3.72 3.49
CA ILE A 86 1.17 2.90 2.96
C ILE A 86 1.68 1.50 2.59
N TYR A 87 2.87 1.40 2.03
CA TYR A 87 3.50 0.12 1.74
C TYR A 87 3.60 -0.74 3.01
N SER A 88 4.02 -0.13 4.12
CA SER A 88 4.09 -0.80 5.41
C SER A 88 2.70 -1.24 5.89
N GLU A 89 1.68 -0.39 5.74
CA GLU A 89 0.30 -0.72 6.10
C GLU A 89 -0.21 -1.93 5.33
N ILE A 90 0.08 -1.99 4.02
CA ILE A 90 -0.32 -3.11 3.17
C ILE A 90 0.35 -4.41 3.64
N ASN A 91 1.63 -4.36 3.98
CA ASN A 91 2.35 -5.54 4.47
C ASN A 91 1.76 -6.04 5.78
N ILE A 92 1.40 -5.13 6.69
CA ILE A 92 0.75 -5.51 7.94
C ILE A 92 -0.64 -6.10 7.66
N ALA A 93 -1.41 -5.50 6.76
CA ALA A 93 -2.73 -5.99 6.40
C ALA A 93 -2.68 -7.41 5.82
N LYS A 94 -1.66 -7.71 5.02
CA LYS A 94 -1.44 -9.07 4.50
C LYS A 94 -1.21 -10.08 5.63
N GLN A 95 -0.43 -9.68 6.64
CA GLN A 95 -0.20 -10.53 7.80
C GLN A 95 -1.47 -10.73 8.61
N LEU A 96 -2.27 -9.67 8.77
CA LEU A 96 -3.55 -9.77 9.49
C LEU A 96 -4.51 -10.71 8.77
N LEU A 97 -4.57 -10.67 7.45
CA LEU A 97 -5.39 -11.60 6.68
C LEU A 97 -4.97 -13.04 6.95
N LYS A 98 -3.67 -13.29 6.94
CA LYS A 98 -3.12 -14.62 7.20
C LYS A 98 -3.46 -15.09 8.62
N ILE A 99 -3.30 -14.22 9.61
CA ILE A 99 -3.54 -14.53 11.02
C ILE A 99 -5.02 -14.86 11.24
N PHE A 100 -5.91 -13.98 10.79
CA PHE A 100 -7.34 -14.16 11.03
C PHE A 100 -7.93 -15.31 10.22
N SER A 101 -7.39 -15.59 9.03
CA SER A 101 -7.79 -16.77 8.28
C SER A 101 -7.45 -18.06 9.04
N ALA A 102 -6.28 -18.08 9.68
CA ALA A 102 -5.87 -19.22 10.49
C ALA A 102 -6.75 -19.39 11.72
N TYR A 103 -7.09 -18.29 12.41
CA TYR A 103 -7.97 -18.34 13.57
C TYR A 103 -9.39 -18.74 13.20
N GLU A 104 -9.89 -18.27 12.07
CA GLU A 104 -11.22 -18.63 11.60
C GLU A 104 -11.37 -20.16 11.42
N LYS A 105 -10.31 -20.82 11.00
CA LYS A 105 -10.30 -22.27 10.84
C LYS A 105 -10.25 -22.99 12.18
N ARG A 106 -9.65 -22.36 13.20
CA ARG A 106 -9.48 -22.96 14.53
C ARG A 106 -10.71 -22.80 15.42
N ILE A 107 -11.42 -21.69 15.30
CA ILE A 107 -12.58 -21.39 16.16
C ILE A 107 -13.68 -22.45 16.02
N PRO A 108 -14.11 -22.87 14.82
CA PRO A 108 -15.09 -23.95 14.70
C PRO A 108 -14.62 -25.25 15.32
N ALA A 109 -13.34 -25.59 15.20
CA ALA A 109 -12.79 -26.80 15.80
C ALA A 109 -12.84 -26.73 17.33
N LEU A 110 -12.59 -25.55 17.91
CA LEU A 110 -12.68 -25.34 19.36
C LEU A 110 -14.12 -25.39 19.86
N GLU A 111 -15.04 -24.78 19.12
CA GLU A 111 -16.47 -24.80 19.45
C GLU A 111 -17.02 -26.23 19.44
N ASN A 112 -16.61 -27.05 18.46
CA ASN A 112 -17.03 -28.44 18.36
C ASN A 112 -16.50 -29.31 19.50
N LYS A 113 -15.38 -28.93 20.12
CA LYS A 113 -14.84 -29.66 21.26
C LYS A 113 -15.62 -29.45 22.55
N ASP A 114 -16.31 -28.33 22.63
CA ASP A 114 -17.08 -27.96 23.83
C ASP A 114 -18.51 -28.55 23.83
N CYS A 115 -18.87 -29.25 22.78
CA CYS A 115 -20.19 -29.90 22.69
C CYS A 115 -20.17 -31.30 23.24
#